data_adfb11e26ac24ea11946a22835435dfc
#
_entry.id   adfb11e26ac24ea11946a22835435dfc
#
_cell.length_a   1.000
_cell.length_b   1.000
_cell.length_c   1.000
_cell.angle_alpha   90.00
_cell.angle_beta   90.00
_cell.angle_gamma   90.00
#
_symmetry.space_group_name_H-M   'P 1'
#
loop_
_entity.id
_entity.type
_entity.pdbx_description
1 polymer ?
#
loop_
_entity_poly.entity_id
_entity_poly.type
_entity_poly.pdbx_seq_one_letter_code
_entity_poly.pdbx_strand_id
1 'polypeptide(L)'
;MKTPTYLKLVCLLLIGSSALFAADHPNILWITSEDNSPYIGCYGDPLAKTPTIDKLAQNGVLYQNAYSNAAVCGPARTTLILGMYPSSVGGEHMRSQAPLPANIKIYPQYLKEAGYYTTNNSKQDYNIDQGTPGWDDSSNKAHWKNRPKGKPFFSIFNTTVTHESALHPRKNTVGPGAPLDKVHVPAYLPDTKLTREHIANYYTRINEMDQFVAKQLKELEKAGLADDTIVFYYSDHGGIMPRSKRFIYDSGTHVPLVIHFPKKWAHLSPHKAGTKTDEMVGFVDFAPTLLSLAGAKIPAHMQGRAFLGEKRSAAPEYAYTFRARADERIDFKRGVTDGNFNYIRNYLAYLPTGQHVNYLWMNPVAPQLENLFKQGKATPAQSAFFLPAPLEELFDLEADPDEVNNLAKDPRHRATLLRMRKANHDHLLRIHDSGFVPEALLVEWSRGSGKTPYQISRDEIQYPLESIIDAADALLDKGEKALPKLTR
;
A
#
# COMPACT_ATOMS: atom_id res chain seq x y z
N MET A 1 18.11 22.72 -89.64
CA MET A 1 18.56 21.83 -88.55
C MET A 1 18.23 22.54 -87.25
N LYS A 2 17.19 22.09 -86.58
CA LYS A 2 16.69 22.63 -85.30
C LYS A 2 17.02 21.63 -84.18
N THR A 3 17.83 22.07 -83.20
CA THR A 3 18.21 21.34 -82.01
C THR A 3 17.08 21.37 -80.98
N PRO A 4 16.69 20.25 -80.32
CA PRO A 4 15.66 20.25 -79.28
C PRO A 4 16.27 20.58 -77.91
N THR A 5 15.65 21.56 -77.23
CA THR A 5 15.96 21.96 -75.86
C THR A 5 15.35 20.98 -74.86
N TYR A 6 16.16 20.29 -74.12
CA TYR A 6 15.69 19.41 -73.00
C TYR A 6 15.39 20.25 -71.77
N LEU A 7 14.12 20.30 -71.40
CA LEU A 7 13.63 20.87 -70.13
C LEU A 7 13.89 19.89 -69.01
N LYS A 8 14.85 20.17 -68.11
CA LYS A 8 15.10 19.37 -66.90
C LYS A 8 14.07 19.73 -65.84
N LEU A 9 13.11 18.83 -65.62
CA LEU A 9 12.16 18.92 -64.52
C LEU A 9 12.87 18.50 -63.24
N VAL A 10 13.18 19.43 -62.32
CA VAL A 10 13.73 19.19 -61.00
C VAL A 10 12.57 18.94 -60.05
N CYS A 11 12.26 17.66 -59.76
CA CYS A 11 11.32 17.33 -58.68
C CYS A 11 12.01 17.58 -57.33
N LEU A 12 11.65 18.68 -56.65
CA LEU A 12 11.97 18.91 -55.24
C LEU A 12 11.10 17.95 -54.39
N LEU A 13 11.65 16.86 -53.94
CA LEU A 13 11.05 16.03 -52.87
C LEU A 13 11.15 16.80 -51.56
N LEU A 14 10.11 17.47 -51.16
CA LEU A 14 9.88 17.96 -49.78
C LEU A 14 9.69 16.73 -48.88
N ILE A 15 10.78 16.24 -48.33
CA ILE A 15 10.74 15.27 -47.19
C ILE A 15 10.26 16.10 -45.99
N GLY A 16 8.94 16.17 -45.83
CA GLY A 16 8.32 16.66 -44.61
C GLY A 16 8.75 15.73 -43.46
N SER A 17 9.76 16.13 -42.70
CA SER A 17 10.07 15.51 -41.39
C SER A 17 8.83 15.76 -40.52
N SER A 18 7.92 14.79 -40.48
CA SER A 18 6.93 14.70 -39.42
C SER A 18 7.72 14.54 -38.12
N ALA A 19 8.07 15.64 -37.48
CA ALA A 19 8.43 15.61 -36.09
C ALA A 19 7.21 15.00 -35.38
N LEU A 20 7.26 13.72 -35.09
CA LEU A 20 6.39 13.13 -34.08
C LEU A 20 6.68 13.96 -32.83
N PHE A 21 5.85 14.94 -32.54
CA PHE A 21 5.79 15.55 -31.22
C PHE A 21 5.50 14.39 -30.28
N ALA A 22 6.55 13.91 -29.57
CA ALA A 22 6.33 13.03 -28.42
C ALA A 22 5.29 13.74 -27.57
N ALA A 23 4.18 13.07 -27.28
CA ALA A 23 3.15 13.64 -26.42
C ALA A 23 3.84 14.17 -25.17
N ASP A 24 3.53 15.42 -24.80
CA ASP A 24 4.12 16.05 -23.62
C ASP A 24 3.56 15.32 -22.39
N HIS A 25 4.40 14.56 -21.71
CA HIS A 25 4.05 13.77 -20.54
C HIS A 25 4.80 14.27 -19.31
N PRO A 26 4.17 14.31 -18.12
CA PRO A 26 4.83 14.75 -16.90
C PRO A 26 5.97 13.81 -16.51
N ASN A 27 7.04 14.36 -15.95
CA ASN A 27 7.89 13.55 -15.10
C ASN A 27 7.11 13.18 -13.83
N ILE A 28 7.38 12.01 -13.26
CA ILE A 28 6.70 11.56 -12.05
C ILE A 28 7.74 11.10 -11.03
N LEU A 29 7.69 11.70 -9.85
CA LEU A 29 8.57 11.37 -8.74
C LEU A 29 7.75 10.83 -7.57
N TRP A 30 8.05 9.61 -7.15
CA TRP A 30 7.52 9.05 -5.91
C TRP A 30 8.61 9.08 -4.83
N ILE A 31 8.26 9.60 -3.65
CA ILE A 31 9.10 9.58 -2.45
C ILE A 31 8.35 8.75 -1.41
N THR A 32 8.89 7.58 -1.10
CA THR A 32 8.24 6.60 -0.23
C THR A 32 8.99 6.50 1.08
N SER A 33 8.30 6.75 2.20
CA SER A 33 8.77 6.36 3.54
C SER A 33 8.35 4.92 3.85
N GLU A 34 8.97 4.30 4.85
CA GLU A 34 8.56 3.00 5.37
C GLU A 34 7.92 3.16 6.74
N ASP A 35 6.98 2.23 7.06
CA ASP A 35 6.38 2.07 8.38
C ASP A 35 5.86 3.39 8.98
N ASN A 36 5.14 4.19 8.21
CA ASN A 36 4.72 5.51 8.65
C ASN A 36 3.21 5.73 8.47
N SER A 37 2.47 5.71 9.57
CA SER A 37 1.08 6.21 9.63
C SER A 37 1.07 7.74 9.56
N PRO A 38 -0.10 8.43 9.54
CA PRO A 38 -0.18 9.90 9.42
C PRO A 38 0.37 10.71 10.61
N TYR A 39 1.52 10.33 11.19
CA TYR A 39 2.27 11.13 12.17
C TYR A 39 3.02 12.28 11.49
N ILE A 40 2.26 13.21 10.89
CA ILE A 40 2.77 14.30 10.05
C ILE A 40 1.97 15.57 10.34
N GLY A 41 2.63 16.73 10.36
CA GLY A 41 2.02 18.01 10.71
C GLY A 41 0.78 18.35 9.87
N CYS A 42 0.82 18.18 8.56
CA CYS A 42 -0.33 18.47 7.67
C CYS A 42 -1.55 17.55 7.91
N TYR A 43 -1.38 16.40 8.55
CA TYR A 43 -2.46 15.54 9.04
C TYR A 43 -2.99 15.93 10.42
N GLY A 44 -2.40 16.92 11.07
CA GLY A 44 -2.84 17.45 12.35
C GLY A 44 -2.03 16.96 13.55
N ASP A 45 -0.96 16.20 13.36
CA ASP A 45 -0.06 15.80 14.44
C ASP A 45 0.77 17.01 14.94
N PRO A 46 0.55 17.48 16.20
CA PRO A 46 1.21 18.67 16.70
C PRO A 46 2.68 18.44 17.10
N LEU A 47 3.12 17.21 17.19
CA LEU A 47 4.47 16.82 17.60
C LEU A 47 5.41 16.57 16.44
N ALA A 48 4.87 16.23 15.27
CA ALA A 48 5.64 15.97 14.07
C ALA A 48 6.24 17.26 13.50
N LYS A 49 7.56 17.25 13.25
CA LYS A 49 8.28 18.37 12.62
C LYS A 49 8.56 18.03 11.18
N THR A 50 7.56 18.24 10.32
CA THR A 50 7.58 17.85 8.90
C THR A 50 7.35 19.03 7.96
N PRO A 51 8.13 20.13 8.10
CA PRO A 51 7.87 21.37 7.36
C PRO A 51 7.94 21.21 5.84
N THR A 52 8.70 20.25 5.33
CA THR A 52 8.81 20.00 3.90
C THR A 52 7.54 19.34 3.36
N ILE A 53 7.05 18.31 4.02
CA ILE A 53 5.83 17.60 3.64
C ILE A 53 4.62 18.49 3.86
N ASP A 54 4.59 19.28 4.93
CA ASP A 54 3.54 20.25 5.20
C ASP A 54 3.45 21.31 4.09
N LYS A 55 4.60 21.82 3.63
CA LYS A 55 4.66 22.72 2.48
C LYS A 55 4.24 22.05 1.17
N LEU A 56 4.61 20.77 0.97
CA LEU A 56 4.17 20.00 -0.19
C LEU A 56 2.64 19.87 -0.20
N ALA A 57 2.02 19.61 0.95
CA ALA A 57 0.57 19.54 1.11
C ALA A 57 -0.12 20.90 0.89
N GLN A 58 0.46 22.00 1.37
CA GLN A 58 -0.06 23.36 1.15
C GLN A 58 -0.10 23.73 -0.33
N ASN A 59 0.81 23.19 -1.14
CA ASN A 59 0.90 23.43 -2.59
C ASN A 59 0.40 22.26 -3.43
N GLY A 60 -0.12 21.21 -2.80
CA GLY A 60 -0.60 19.98 -3.42
C GLY A 60 -2.00 19.62 -2.96
N VAL A 61 -2.31 18.34 -3.03
CA VAL A 61 -3.54 17.74 -2.53
C VAL A 61 -3.18 16.74 -1.43
N LEU A 62 -3.84 16.86 -0.28
CA LEU A 62 -3.72 15.91 0.82
C LEU A 62 -4.93 14.97 0.80
N TYR A 63 -4.67 13.66 0.68
CA TYR A 63 -5.70 12.61 0.75
C TYR A 63 -5.81 12.11 2.18
N GLN A 64 -6.97 12.30 2.80
CA GLN A 64 -7.20 11.90 4.18
C GLN A 64 -7.44 10.38 4.32
N ASN A 65 -8.02 9.75 3.30
CA ASN A 65 -8.41 8.33 3.29
C ASN A 65 -7.54 7.53 2.29
N ALA A 66 -6.22 7.46 2.54
CA ALA A 66 -5.31 6.64 1.76
C ALA A 66 -4.89 5.38 2.55
N TYR A 67 -5.04 4.21 1.94
CA TYR A 67 -4.85 2.93 2.62
C TYR A 67 -3.88 2.02 1.86
N SER A 68 -2.90 1.49 2.59
CA SER A 68 -2.18 0.29 2.17
C SER A 68 -3.11 -0.92 2.29
N ASN A 69 -3.18 -1.73 1.23
CA ASN A 69 -4.03 -2.93 1.27
C ASN A 69 -3.48 -4.04 2.19
N ALA A 70 -2.23 -3.91 2.63
CA ALA A 70 -1.61 -4.80 3.61
C ALA A 70 -0.67 -4.01 4.53
N ALA A 71 -0.64 -4.35 5.79
CA ALA A 71 0.14 -3.66 6.82
C ALA A 71 1.60 -4.16 6.92
N VAL A 72 2.19 -4.62 5.82
CA VAL A 72 3.59 -5.11 5.78
C VAL A 72 4.18 -4.98 4.38
N CYS A 73 5.49 -4.70 4.31
CA CYS A 73 6.19 -4.25 3.10
C CYS A 73 5.94 -5.12 1.85
N GLY A 74 6.21 -6.45 1.90
CA GLY A 74 6.12 -7.32 0.74
C GLY A 74 4.75 -7.31 0.06
N PRO A 75 3.66 -7.67 0.75
CA PRO A 75 2.31 -7.62 0.20
C PRO A 75 1.87 -6.22 -0.24
N ALA A 76 2.18 -5.17 0.56
CA ALA A 76 1.85 -3.79 0.21
C ALA A 76 2.52 -3.35 -1.10
N ARG A 77 3.83 -3.61 -1.22
CA ARG A 77 4.61 -3.27 -2.43
C ARG A 77 4.22 -4.14 -3.63
N THR A 78 3.76 -5.38 -3.39
CA THR A 78 3.20 -6.24 -4.45
C THR A 78 1.89 -5.66 -4.98
N THR A 79 1.03 -5.12 -4.12
CA THR A 79 -0.17 -4.41 -4.55
C THR A 79 0.17 -3.20 -5.42
N LEU A 80 1.12 -2.37 -4.97
CA LEU A 80 1.58 -1.19 -5.72
C LEU A 80 2.10 -1.55 -7.10
N ILE A 81 2.99 -2.56 -7.21
CA ILE A 81 3.70 -2.87 -8.45
C ILE A 81 2.80 -3.52 -9.52
N LEU A 82 1.75 -4.23 -9.10
CA LEU A 82 0.82 -4.93 -9.98
C LEU A 82 -0.46 -4.15 -10.29
N GLY A 83 -0.91 -3.26 -9.39
CA GLY A 83 -2.28 -2.73 -9.42
C GLY A 83 -3.34 -3.81 -9.20
N MET A 84 -2.97 -4.87 -8.49
CA MET A 84 -3.81 -6.03 -8.17
C MET A 84 -3.64 -6.39 -6.70
N TYR A 85 -4.67 -7.00 -6.12
CA TYR A 85 -4.56 -7.58 -4.77
C TYR A 85 -3.67 -8.83 -4.83
N PRO A 86 -2.60 -8.93 -4.03
CA PRO A 86 -1.71 -10.10 -3.99
C PRO A 86 -2.43 -11.41 -3.75
N SER A 87 -3.53 -11.40 -2.99
CA SER A 87 -4.37 -12.59 -2.76
C SER A 87 -5.08 -13.10 -4.01
N SER A 88 -5.13 -12.32 -5.11
CA SER A 88 -5.66 -12.81 -6.39
C SER A 88 -4.61 -13.49 -7.27
N VAL A 89 -3.34 -13.46 -6.85
CA VAL A 89 -2.20 -14.02 -7.59
C VAL A 89 -1.33 -14.96 -6.73
N GLY A 90 -1.74 -15.25 -5.47
CA GLY A 90 -0.97 -16.08 -4.53
C GLY A 90 0.25 -15.39 -3.92
N GLY A 91 0.31 -14.05 -3.98
CA GLY A 91 1.42 -13.24 -3.48
C GLY A 91 1.18 -12.57 -2.12
N GLU A 92 0.14 -12.98 -1.37
CA GLU A 92 -0.26 -12.37 -0.11
C GLU A 92 0.63 -12.72 1.10
N HIS A 93 1.37 -13.81 1.02
CA HIS A 93 2.23 -14.26 2.10
C HIS A 93 3.58 -13.57 2.06
N MET A 94 4.04 -13.05 3.18
CA MET A 94 5.32 -12.32 3.25
C MET A 94 6.46 -13.19 2.70
N ARG A 95 7.22 -12.66 1.75
CA ARG A 95 8.33 -13.30 1.04
C ARG A 95 7.96 -14.54 0.21
N SER A 96 6.70 -14.66 -0.21
CA SER A 96 6.35 -15.60 -1.27
C SER A 96 6.97 -15.15 -2.61
N GLN A 97 7.03 -16.07 -3.57
CA GLN A 97 7.50 -15.79 -4.93
C GLN A 97 6.49 -16.40 -5.91
N ALA A 98 5.29 -15.82 -5.92
CA ALA A 98 4.20 -16.31 -6.72
C ALA A 98 4.51 -16.12 -8.23
N PRO A 99 4.44 -17.18 -9.06
CA PRO A 99 4.60 -17.04 -10.49
C PRO A 99 3.39 -16.34 -11.09
N LEU A 100 3.64 -15.40 -12.00
CA LEU A 100 2.61 -14.67 -12.73
C LEU A 100 2.35 -15.31 -14.11
N PRO A 101 1.11 -15.22 -14.63
CA PRO A 101 0.85 -15.50 -16.05
C PRO A 101 1.68 -14.57 -16.95
N ALA A 102 2.15 -15.06 -18.10
CA ALA A 102 3.02 -14.32 -19.01
C ALA A 102 2.44 -12.98 -19.52
N ASN A 103 1.12 -12.83 -19.51
CA ASN A 103 0.43 -11.60 -19.92
C ASN A 103 0.25 -10.57 -18.79
N ILE A 104 0.62 -10.89 -17.55
CA ILE A 104 0.60 -9.95 -16.42
C ILE A 104 2.01 -9.40 -16.21
N LYS A 105 2.15 -8.09 -16.45
CA LYS A 105 3.41 -7.37 -16.30
C LYS A 105 3.31 -6.44 -15.08
N ILE A 106 4.46 -6.10 -14.51
CA ILE A 106 4.56 -5.03 -13.51
C ILE A 106 4.50 -3.65 -14.19
N TYR A 107 3.97 -2.62 -13.50
CA TYR A 107 3.71 -1.32 -14.14
C TYR A 107 4.93 -0.64 -14.78
N PRO A 108 6.19 -0.81 -14.32
CA PRO A 108 7.33 -0.20 -14.99
C PRO A 108 7.51 -0.66 -16.44
N GLN A 109 7.12 -1.90 -16.76
CA GLN A 109 7.18 -2.41 -18.14
C GLN A 109 6.22 -1.64 -19.06
N TYR A 110 5.00 -1.34 -18.59
CA TYR A 110 4.03 -0.53 -19.34
C TYR A 110 4.49 0.93 -19.49
N LEU A 111 5.14 1.50 -18.45
CA LEU A 111 5.72 2.85 -18.53
C LEU A 111 6.86 2.92 -19.55
N LYS A 112 7.71 1.90 -19.62
CA LYS A 112 8.78 1.81 -20.62
C LYS A 112 8.20 1.74 -22.04
N GLU A 113 7.13 0.98 -22.23
CA GLU A 113 6.38 0.92 -23.50
C GLU A 113 5.77 2.30 -23.86
N ALA A 114 5.38 3.09 -22.86
CA ALA A 114 4.91 4.48 -23.02
C ALA A 114 6.05 5.50 -23.15
N GLY A 115 7.31 5.09 -23.24
CA GLY A 115 8.45 5.95 -23.48
C GLY A 115 9.16 6.48 -22.25
N TYR A 116 8.76 6.13 -21.05
CA TYR A 116 9.39 6.58 -19.80
C TYR A 116 10.75 5.89 -19.55
N TYR A 117 11.65 6.60 -18.89
CA TYR A 117 12.79 6.02 -18.18
C TYR A 117 12.38 5.74 -16.73
N THR A 118 12.54 4.49 -16.27
CA THR A 118 12.00 4.03 -15.00
C THR A 118 13.09 3.64 -14.01
N THR A 119 13.07 4.24 -12.80
CA THR A 119 14.08 3.94 -11.78
C THR A 119 13.47 3.71 -10.40
N ASN A 120 14.09 2.79 -9.65
CA ASN A 120 13.74 2.50 -8.27
C ASN A 120 15.00 2.51 -7.37
N ASN A 121 15.08 3.43 -6.43
CA ASN A 121 16.16 3.55 -5.46
C ASN A 121 15.62 3.27 -4.05
N SER A 122 15.75 2.03 -3.50
CA SER A 122 16.16 0.81 -4.23
C SER A 122 15.31 -0.37 -3.80
N LYS A 123 14.35 -0.18 -2.90
CA LYS A 123 13.58 -1.27 -2.30
C LYS A 123 12.53 -1.81 -3.27
N GLN A 124 12.55 -3.12 -3.49
CA GLN A 124 11.54 -3.86 -4.26
C GLN A 124 10.59 -4.62 -3.32
N ASP A 125 11.08 -5.67 -2.67
CA ASP A 125 10.36 -6.49 -1.69
C ASP A 125 9.05 -7.09 -2.25
N TYR A 126 9.01 -7.42 -3.55
CA TYR A 126 7.82 -7.96 -4.19
C TYR A 126 7.68 -9.46 -3.95
N ASN A 127 6.47 -9.91 -3.60
CA ASN A 127 6.13 -11.30 -3.32
C ASN A 127 5.79 -12.10 -4.59
N ILE A 128 6.39 -11.76 -5.71
CA ILE A 128 6.16 -12.37 -7.02
C ILE A 128 7.48 -12.72 -7.69
N ASP A 129 7.48 -13.77 -8.50
CA ASP A 129 8.55 -14.01 -9.46
C ASP A 129 8.39 -13.03 -10.62
N GLN A 130 9.33 -12.09 -10.72
CA GLN A 130 9.25 -11.02 -11.70
C GLN A 130 9.68 -11.46 -13.12
N GLY A 131 10.39 -12.60 -13.23
CA GLY A 131 10.97 -13.04 -14.50
C GLY A 131 11.93 -11.99 -15.10
N THR A 132 11.45 -11.23 -16.08
CA THR A 132 12.24 -10.17 -16.73
C THR A 132 12.30 -8.89 -15.88
N PRO A 133 13.49 -8.25 -15.72
CA PRO A 133 13.60 -6.98 -15.01
C PRO A 133 12.66 -5.92 -15.60
N GLY A 134 11.79 -5.36 -14.74
CA GLY A 134 10.82 -4.35 -15.19
C GLY A 134 11.40 -2.94 -15.27
N TRP A 135 12.36 -2.60 -14.43
CA TRP A 135 13.00 -1.29 -14.31
C TRP A 135 14.14 -1.11 -15.30
N ASP A 136 14.39 0.14 -15.74
CA ASP A 136 15.65 0.46 -16.43
C ASP A 136 16.84 0.43 -15.45
N ASP A 137 16.63 0.92 -14.21
CA ASP A 137 17.61 0.79 -13.11
C ASP A 137 16.86 0.63 -11.77
N SER A 138 17.21 -0.42 -11.02
CA SER A 138 16.73 -0.64 -9.65
C SER A 138 17.91 -0.96 -8.75
N SER A 139 18.52 0.07 -8.19
CA SER A 139 19.71 0.00 -7.35
C SER A 139 19.81 1.20 -6.41
N ASN A 140 20.75 1.15 -5.47
CA ASN A 140 21.10 2.29 -4.61
C ASN A 140 21.68 3.50 -5.37
N LYS A 141 21.98 3.34 -6.65
CA LYS A 141 22.48 4.40 -7.56
C LYS A 141 21.42 4.82 -8.59
N ALA A 142 20.30 4.12 -8.64
CA ALA A 142 19.19 4.42 -9.55
C ALA A 142 18.71 5.86 -9.36
N HIS A 143 18.64 6.61 -10.46
CA HIS A 143 18.32 8.03 -10.39
C HIS A 143 17.79 8.56 -11.72
N TRP A 144 16.78 9.43 -11.70
CA TRP A 144 16.23 10.09 -12.88
C TRP A 144 17.28 10.90 -13.69
N LYS A 145 18.39 11.32 -13.05
CA LYS A 145 19.50 12.03 -13.72
C LYS A 145 20.18 11.19 -14.81
N ASN A 146 20.10 9.86 -14.71
CA ASN A 146 20.73 8.92 -15.64
C ASN A 146 19.91 8.69 -16.92
N ARG A 147 18.72 9.33 -17.03
CA ARG A 147 17.85 9.17 -18.20
C ARG A 147 18.48 9.71 -19.48
N PRO A 148 18.16 9.14 -20.64
CA PRO A 148 18.46 9.74 -21.93
C PRO A 148 17.85 11.16 -22.03
N LYS A 149 18.58 12.08 -22.67
CA LYS A 149 18.15 13.48 -22.82
C LYS A 149 16.77 13.55 -23.48
N GLY A 150 15.87 14.36 -22.90
CA GLY A 150 14.52 14.58 -23.42
C GLY A 150 13.51 13.48 -23.10
N LYS A 151 13.91 12.38 -22.47
CA LYS A 151 12.99 11.31 -22.09
C LYS A 151 12.29 11.67 -20.78
N PRO A 152 10.95 11.51 -20.65
CA PRO A 152 10.28 11.65 -19.37
C PRO A 152 10.73 10.53 -18.43
N PHE A 153 10.69 10.77 -17.13
CA PHE A 153 11.05 9.78 -16.13
C PHE A 153 9.90 9.47 -15.16
N PHE A 154 9.92 8.23 -14.69
CA PHE A 154 9.29 7.80 -13.46
C PHE A 154 10.38 7.33 -12.49
N SER A 155 10.50 7.95 -11.35
CA SER A 155 11.52 7.62 -10.34
C SER A 155 10.91 7.41 -8.97
N ILE A 156 11.33 6.36 -8.27
CA ILE A 156 11.02 6.16 -6.86
C ILE A 156 12.28 6.32 -6.02
N PHE A 157 12.19 7.09 -4.94
CA PHE A 157 13.16 7.11 -3.85
C PHE A 157 12.53 6.59 -2.58
N ASN A 158 13.08 5.49 -2.06
CA ASN A 158 12.63 4.86 -0.83
C ASN A 158 13.57 5.27 0.32
N THR A 159 13.00 5.59 1.49
CA THR A 159 13.77 5.78 2.72
C THR A 159 13.38 4.77 3.78
N THR A 160 14.38 4.16 4.42
CA THR A 160 14.23 3.20 5.51
C THR A 160 14.41 3.85 6.88
N VAL A 161 14.49 5.16 6.94
CA VAL A 161 14.76 5.92 8.17
C VAL A 161 13.70 5.66 9.23
N THR A 162 12.44 5.53 8.81
CA THR A 162 11.28 5.25 9.67
C THR A 162 10.97 3.76 9.83
N HIS A 163 11.71 2.87 9.17
CA HIS A 163 11.50 1.42 9.29
C HIS A 163 11.69 0.93 10.73
N GLU A 164 10.89 -0.03 11.19
CA GLU A 164 10.89 -0.54 12.57
C GLU A 164 12.30 -0.89 13.10
N SER A 165 13.19 -1.40 12.23
CA SER A 165 14.55 -1.72 12.63
C SER A 165 15.39 -0.52 13.06
N ALA A 166 15.01 0.70 12.68
CA ALA A 166 15.70 1.91 13.08
C ALA A 166 15.56 2.21 14.59
N LEU A 167 14.55 1.59 15.23
CA LEU A 167 14.29 1.69 16.66
C LEU A 167 14.55 0.39 17.43
N HIS A 168 15.07 -0.65 16.80
CA HIS A 168 15.54 -1.84 17.52
C HIS A 168 16.74 -1.46 18.42
N PRO A 169 16.89 -2.05 19.62
CA PRO A 169 17.85 -1.59 20.63
C PRO A 169 19.28 -1.42 20.13
N ARG A 170 19.72 -2.27 19.19
CA ARG A 170 21.08 -2.22 18.61
C ARG A 170 21.27 -1.07 17.60
N LYS A 171 20.19 -0.50 17.07
CA LYS A 171 20.20 0.56 16.05
C LYS A 171 19.60 1.86 16.55
N ASN A 172 18.89 1.82 17.68
CA ASN A 172 18.25 3.00 18.25
C ASN A 172 19.30 3.86 18.97
N THR A 173 19.91 4.78 18.24
CA THR A 173 20.91 5.73 18.74
C THR A 173 20.39 7.16 18.83
N VAL A 174 19.07 7.33 18.58
CA VAL A 174 18.44 8.66 18.62
C VAL A 174 17.82 8.93 19.99
N GLY A 175 17.77 10.19 20.35
CA GLY A 175 16.99 10.67 21.47
C GLY A 175 15.55 10.99 21.07
N PRO A 176 14.73 11.47 22.04
CA PRO A 176 13.32 11.78 21.80
C PRO A 176 13.15 13.00 20.88
N GLY A 177 12.35 12.84 19.83
CA GLY A 177 11.96 13.91 18.90
C GLY A 177 10.72 14.68 19.35
N ALA A 178 10.06 14.21 20.42
CA ALA A 178 8.91 14.83 21.04
C ALA A 178 8.99 14.73 22.57
N PRO A 179 8.33 15.62 23.35
CA PRO A 179 8.25 15.52 24.80
C PRO A 179 7.52 14.22 25.22
N LEU A 180 8.10 13.49 26.19
CA LEU A 180 7.57 12.18 26.61
C LEU A 180 6.17 12.28 27.23
N ASP A 181 5.87 13.38 27.90
CA ASP A 181 4.56 13.64 28.51
C ASP A 181 3.48 14.03 27.50
N LYS A 182 3.86 14.35 26.27
CA LYS A 182 2.94 14.78 25.19
C LYS A 182 2.62 13.68 24.18
N VAL A 183 3.46 12.63 24.08
CA VAL A 183 3.19 11.56 23.13
C VAL A 183 1.92 10.79 23.52
N HIS A 184 1.07 10.53 22.52
CA HIS A 184 -0.07 9.63 22.67
C HIS A 184 0.42 8.18 22.78
N VAL A 185 0.00 7.48 23.84
CA VAL A 185 0.22 6.05 23.99
C VAL A 185 -1.12 5.36 23.71
N PRO A 186 -1.24 4.59 22.62
CA PRO A 186 -2.49 3.89 22.30
C PRO A 186 -2.93 2.98 23.44
N ALA A 187 -4.24 2.88 23.69
CA ALA A 187 -4.81 2.13 24.82
C ALA A 187 -4.46 0.64 24.83
N TYR A 188 -4.08 0.08 23.68
CA TYR A 188 -3.61 -1.30 23.55
C TYR A 188 -2.13 -1.50 23.91
N LEU A 189 -1.41 -0.44 24.25
CA LEU A 189 -0.02 -0.49 24.71
C LEU A 189 0.09 -0.09 26.20
N PRO A 190 1.11 -0.59 26.92
CA PRO A 190 1.33 -0.16 28.29
C PRO A 190 1.89 1.25 28.32
N ASP A 191 1.23 2.15 29.05
CA ASP A 191 1.71 3.51 29.27
C ASP A 191 2.85 3.50 30.30
N THR A 192 4.07 3.32 29.79
CA THR A 192 5.29 3.28 30.57
C THR A 192 6.34 4.22 30.00
N LYS A 193 7.35 4.54 30.79
CA LYS A 193 8.50 5.34 30.33
C LYS A 193 9.11 4.72 29.06
N LEU A 194 9.27 3.38 29.00
CA LEU A 194 9.82 2.68 27.84
C LEU A 194 8.97 2.91 26.59
N THR A 195 7.65 2.75 26.68
CA THR A 195 6.74 2.96 25.54
C THR A 195 6.77 4.41 25.07
N ARG A 196 6.73 5.36 26.00
CA ARG A 196 6.79 6.80 25.70
C ARG A 196 8.11 7.20 25.04
N GLU A 197 9.24 6.69 25.53
CA GLU A 197 10.56 6.89 24.91
C GLU A 197 10.61 6.30 23.50
N HIS A 198 10.05 5.13 23.31
CA HIS A 198 10.04 4.47 21.99
C HIS A 198 9.22 5.26 20.95
N ILE A 199 8.04 5.76 21.34
CA ILE A 199 7.21 6.63 20.51
C ILE A 199 7.92 7.96 20.26
N ALA A 200 8.48 8.60 21.28
CA ALA A 200 9.19 9.87 21.14
C ALA A 200 10.44 9.75 20.23
N ASN A 201 11.17 8.65 20.30
CA ASN A 201 12.28 8.36 19.39
C ASN A 201 11.82 8.17 17.94
N TYR A 202 10.62 7.66 17.73
CA TYR A 202 10.05 7.56 16.40
C TYR A 202 9.80 8.93 15.76
N TYR A 203 9.39 9.94 16.54
CA TYR A 203 9.29 11.33 16.04
C TYR A 203 10.63 11.88 15.55
N THR A 204 11.77 11.47 16.13
CA THR A 204 13.09 11.82 15.56
C THR A 204 13.25 11.24 14.16
N ARG A 205 12.84 9.99 13.96
CA ARG A 205 12.90 9.35 12.64
C ARG A 205 11.96 10.00 11.62
N ILE A 206 10.79 10.45 12.05
CA ILE A 206 9.87 11.27 11.24
C ILE A 206 10.54 12.57 10.79
N ASN A 207 11.23 13.25 11.69
CA ASN A 207 11.94 14.49 11.35
C ASN A 207 13.10 14.25 10.36
N GLU A 208 13.84 13.16 10.51
CA GLU A 208 14.91 12.75 9.57
C GLU A 208 14.32 12.37 8.19
N MET A 209 13.15 11.75 8.17
CA MET A 209 12.42 11.41 6.96
C MET A 209 11.99 12.67 6.18
N ASP A 210 11.50 13.72 6.85
CA ASP A 210 11.18 14.99 6.20
C ASP A 210 12.42 15.65 5.56
N GLN A 211 13.59 15.53 6.20
CA GLN A 211 14.86 15.99 5.61
C GLN A 211 15.24 15.20 4.36
N PHE A 212 14.95 13.89 4.33
CA PHE A 212 15.15 13.09 3.13
C PHE A 212 14.25 13.58 1.98
N VAL A 213 12.98 13.87 2.25
CA VAL A 213 12.05 14.44 1.27
C VAL A 213 12.57 15.79 0.77
N ALA A 214 13.02 16.68 1.66
CA ALA A 214 13.60 17.99 1.33
C ALA A 214 14.78 17.84 0.37
N LYS A 215 15.66 16.86 0.60
CA LYS A 215 16.80 16.59 -0.29
C LYS A 215 16.35 16.25 -1.71
N GLN A 216 15.35 15.36 -1.86
CA GLN A 216 14.88 14.95 -3.20
C GLN A 216 14.24 16.13 -3.95
N LEU A 217 13.42 16.94 -3.27
CA LEU A 217 12.78 18.11 -3.87
C LEU A 217 13.82 19.18 -4.30
N LYS A 218 14.80 19.44 -3.42
CA LYS A 218 15.88 20.39 -3.74
C LYS A 218 16.73 19.95 -4.94
N GLU A 219 16.95 18.64 -5.10
CA GLU A 219 17.67 18.13 -6.29
C GLU A 219 16.86 18.32 -7.57
N LEU A 220 15.55 18.16 -7.50
CA LEU A 220 14.63 18.38 -8.60
C LEU A 220 14.60 19.87 -9.03
N GLU A 221 14.49 20.78 -8.04
CA GLU A 221 14.56 22.24 -8.26
C GLU A 221 15.86 22.67 -8.93
N LYS A 222 17.02 22.21 -8.39
CA LYS A 222 18.34 22.52 -8.94
C LYS A 222 18.52 22.03 -10.39
N ALA A 223 17.80 20.99 -10.78
CA ALA A 223 17.84 20.47 -12.15
C ALA A 223 16.87 21.22 -13.09
N GLY A 224 16.08 22.20 -12.59
CA GLY A 224 15.07 22.91 -13.38
C GLY A 224 13.90 22.04 -13.81
N LEU A 225 13.57 20.97 -13.05
CA LEU A 225 12.56 20.00 -13.43
C LEU A 225 11.31 20.06 -12.53
N ALA A 226 11.32 20.92 -11.49
CA ALA A 226 10.21 21.01 -10.55
C ALA A 226 8.87 21.36 -11.24
N ASP A 227 8.88 22.31 -12.20
CA ASP A 227 7.69 22.76 -12.93
C ASP A 227 7.17 21.73 -13.96
N ASP A 228 7.88 20.61 -14.14
CA ASP A 228 7.51 19.56 -15.09
C ASP A 228 7.36 18.19 -14.43
N THR A 229 7.35 18.13 -13.08
CA THR A 229 7.31 16.89 -12.32
C THR A 229 6.15 16.84 -11.33
N ILE A 230 5.28 15.84 -11.46
CA ILE A 230 4.28 15.48 -10.44
C ILE A 230 4.99 14.71 -9.33
N VAL A 231 4.81 15.15 -8.08
CA VAL A 231 5.47 14.56 -6.91
C VAL A 231 4.45 13.90 -5.99
N PHE A 232 4.67 12.63 -5.67
CA PHE A 232 3.93 11.88 -4.65
C PHE A 232 4.82 11.67 -3.43
N TYR A 233 4.28 11.95 -2.25
CA TYR A 233 4.81 11.48 -0.99
C TYR A 233 3.80 10.54 -0.35
N TYR A 234 4.23 9.34 0.06
CA TYR A 234 3.42 8.34 0.76
C TYR A 234 4.30 7.36 1.54
N SER A 235 3.69 6.59 2.48
CA SER A 235 4.35 5.47 3.14
C SER A 235 3.92 4.14 2.54
N ASP A 236 4.74 3.09 2.66
CA ASP A 236 4.39 1.75 2.14
C ASP A 236 3.34 1.01 3.00
N HIS A 237 3.24 1.32 4.27
CA HIS A 237 2.18 0.93 5.22
C HIS A 237 2.30 1.74 6.51
N GLY A 238 1.43 1.46 7.48
CA GLY A 238 1.40 2.17 8.75
C GLY A 238 2.53 1.81 9.72
N GLY A 239 2.48 2.38 10.90
CA GLY A 239 3.55 2.51 11.89
C GLY A 239 4.14 1.24 12.47
N ILE A 240 5.04 1.43 13.44
CA ILE A 240 6.01 0.44 13.91
C ILE A 240 5.68 -0.16 15.28
N MET A 241 4.64 0.34 15.94
CA MET A 241 4.31 -0.14 17.28
C MET A 241 3.68 -1.54 17.21
N PRO A 242 3.77 -2.34 18.29
CA PRO A 242 3.00 -3.57 18.37
C PRO A 242 1.53 -3.31 18.04
N ARG A 243 0.88 -4.18 17.28
CA ARG A 243 -0.47 -4.07 16.74
C ARG A 243 -0.67 -3.05 15.58
N SER A 244 0.40 -2.39 15.10
CA SER A 244 0.36 -1.57 13.87
C SER A 244 0.89 -2.35 12.68
N LYS A 245 2.21 -2.32 12.46
CA LYS A 245 2.86 -3.12 11.39
C LYS A 245 2.48 -4.59 11.51
N ARG A 246 2.13 -5.23 10.41
CA ARG A 246 1.61 -6.60 10.24
C ARG A 246 0.12 -6.77 10.55
N PHE A 247 -0.58 -5.77 11.06
CA PHE A 247 -1.98 -5.88 11.49
C PHE A 247 -2.87 -4.90 10.71
N ILE A 248 -4.05 -5.36 10.28
CA ILE A 248 -4.96 -4.56 9.43
C ILE A 248 -5.90 -3.66 10.22
N TYR A 249 -5.42 -3.14 11.34
CA TYR A 249 -6.02 -2.01 12.02
C TYR A 249 -5.67 -0.70 11.29
N ASP A 250 -6.39 0.38 11.56
CA ASP A 250 -6.13 1.68 10.93
C ASP A 250 -4.67 2.11 11.11
N SER A 251 -4.12 1.94 12.31
CA SER A 251 -2.72 2.22 12.62
C SER A 251 -1.70 1.46 11.75
N GLY A 252 -2.09 0.34 11.13
CA GLY A 252 -1.24 -0.45 10.25
C GLY A 252 -1.47 -0.22 8.76
N THR A 253 -2.65 0.26 8.37
CA THR A 253 -3.06 0.36 6.96
C THR A 253 -3.29 1.79 6.48
N HIS A 254 -3.63 2.72 7.36
CA HIS A 254 -3.80 4.12 7.02
C HIS A 254 -2.43 4.79 6.83
N VAL A 255 -2.23 5.38 5.66
CA VAL A 255 -0.95 5.97 5.26
C VAL A 255 -1.10 7.42 4.83
N PRO A 256 -0.08 8.26 5.02
CA PRO A 256 -0.08 9.57 4.42
C PRO A 256 -0.01 9.47 2.89
N LEU A 257 -0.72 10.36 2.19
CA LEU A 257 -0.62 10.56 0.75
C LEU A 257 -0.76 12.05 0.44
N VAL A 258 0.31 12.64 -0.06
CA VAL A 258 0.36 14.03 -0.53
C VAL A 258 0.83 14.05 -1.98
N ILE A 259 0.10 14.75 -2.87
CA ILE A 259 0.43 14.82 -4.28
C ILE A 259 0.52 16.28 -4.72
N HIS A 260 1.68 16.68 -5.21
CA HIS A 260 1.90 18.00 -5.78
C HIS A 260 1.86 17.94 -7.30
N PHE A 261 1.07 18.84 -7.89
CA PHE A 261 1.00 19.07 -9.33
C PHE A 261 1.58 20.45 -9.63
N PRO A 262 2.64 20.54 -10.45
CA PRO A 262 3.03 21.84 -10.99
C PRO A 262 1.94 22.40 -11.90
N LYS A 263 1.91 23.72 -12.07
CA LYS A 263 0.84 24.43 -12.80
C LYS A 263 0.55 23.84 -14.19
N LYS A 264 1.58 23.42 -14.90
CA LYS A 264 1.48 22.78 -16.22
C LYS A 264 0.58 21.54 -16.21
N TRP A 265 0.65 20.75 -15.15
CA TRP A 265 -0.03 19.45 -15.00
C TRP A 265 -1.24 19.49 -14.05
N ALA A 266 -1.61 20.67 -13.56
CA ALA A 266 -2.71 20.81 -12.60
C ALA A 266 -4.06 20.26 -13.12
N HIS A 267 -4.28 20.25 -14.43
CA HIS A 267 -5.48 19.71 -15.07
C HIS A 267 -5.64 18.19 -14.91
N LEU A 268 -4.58 17.47 -14.59
CA LEU A 268 -4.60 16.01 -14.33
C LEU A 268 -5.11 15.66 -12.94
N SER A 269 -5.25 16.65 -12.04
CA SER A 269 -5.86 16.49 -10.72
C SER A 269 -7.34 16.91 -10.75
N PRO A 270 -8.25 16.15 -10.11
CA PRO A 270 -9.63 16.62 -9.90
C PRO A 270 -9.72 17.70 -8.79
N HIS A 271 -8.68 17.85 -7.98
CA HIS A 271 -8.64 18.73 -6.83
C HIS A 271 -7.69 19.91 -7.04
N LYS A 272 -8.01 21.06 -6.45
CA LYS A 272 -7.14 22.23 -6.47
C LYS A 272 -5.98 22.07 -5.49
N ALA A 273 -4.85 22.70 -5.80
CA ALA A 273 -3.74 22.79 -4.86
C ALA A 273 -4.18 23.44 -3.52
N GLY A 274 -3.62 22.97 -2.42
CA GLY A 274 -3.94 23.41 -1.06
C GLY A 274 -5.22 22.80 -0.49
N THR A 275 -5.84 21.81 -1.16
CA THR A 275 -7.05 21.15 -0.63
C THR A 275 -6.74 19.84 0.09
N LYS A 276 -7.61 19.52 1.09
CA LYS A 276 -7.75 18.18 1.65
C LYS A 276 -8.93 17.50 0.98
N THR A 277 -8.84 16.19 0.78
CA THR A 277 -9.93 15.39 0.22
C THR A 277 -10.13 14.11 1.02
N ASP A 278 -11.38 13.72 1.20
CA ASP A 278 -11.78 12.46 1.82
C ASP A 278 -11.94 11.32 0.80
N GLU A 279 -11.51 11.57 -0.45
CA GLU A 279 -11.56 10.57 -1.51
C GLU A 279 -10.79 9.31 -1.11
N MET A 280 -11.46 8.15 -1.14
CA MET A 280 -10.88 6.86 -0.81
C MET A 280 -9.87 6.43 -1.87
N VAL A 281 -8.65 6.09 -1.44
CA VAL A 281 -7.55 5.61 -2.30
C VAL A 281 -6.93 4.37 -1.66
N GLY A 282 -6.89 3.26 -2.39
CA GLY A 282 -6.12 2.08 -2.03
C GLY A 282 -4.82 1.97 -2.84
N PHE A 283 -3.85 1.24 -2.36
CA PHE A 283 -2.60 1.02 -3.12
C PHE A 283 -2.83 0.31 -4.45
N VAL A 284 -3.89 -0.45 -4.57
CA VAL A 284 -4.30 -1.08 -5.83
C VAL A 284 -4.58 -0.04 -6.93
N ASP A 285 -4.88 1.21 -6.54
CA ASP A 285 -5.20 2.32 -7.45
C ASP A 285 -3.95 3.05 -7.99
N PHE A 286 -2.77 2.82 -7.40
CA PHE A 286 -1.55 3.55 -7.76
C PHE A 286 -1.05 3.22 -9.17
N ALA A 287 -0.96 1.94 -9.53
CA ALA A 287 -0.50 1.53 -10.85
C ALA A 287 -1.41 2.04 -11.99
N PRO A 288 -2.75 1.84 -11.95
CA PRO A 288 -3.62 2.37 -12.99
C PRO A 288 -3.60 3.93 -13.03
N THR A 289 -3.43 4.59 -11.89
CA THR A 289 -3.27 6.05 -11.83
C THR A 289 -1.99 6.51 -12.50
N LEU A 290 -0.87 5.84 -12.21
CA LEU A 290 0.41 6.13 -12.84
C LEU A 290 0.35 5.97 -14.36
N LEU A 291 -0.30 4.91 -14.84
CA LEU A 291 -0.50 4.70 -16.28
C LEU A 291 -1.43 5.77 -16.90
N SER A 292 -2.46 6.21 -16.17
CA SER A 292 -3.33 7.32 -16.60
C SER A 292 -2.55 8.63 -16.75
N LEU A 293 -1.70 8.97 -15.77
CA LEU A 293 -0.83 10.16 -15.82
C LEU A 293 0.19 10.10 -16.96
N ALA A 294 0.67 8.91 -17.27
CA ALA A 294 1.60 8.66 -18.38
C ALA A 294 0.90 8.55 -19.75
N GLY A 295 -0.42 8.73 -19.86
CA GLY A 295 -1.16 8.53 -21.11
C GLY A 295 -1.21 7.08 -21.59
N ALA A 296 -0.66 6.13 -20.82
CA ALA A 296 -0.57 4.72 -21.17
C ALA A 296 -1.91 3.99 -21.01
N LYS A 297 -2.08 2.87 -21.73
CA LYS A 297 -3.26 2.00 -21.58
C LYS A 297 -3.23 1.31 -20.22
N ILE A 298 -4.35 1.34 -19.50
CA ILE A 298 -4.53 0.57 -18.27
C ILE A 298 -4.93 -0.87 -18.64
N PRO A 299 -4.16 -1.88 -18.27
CA PRO A 299 -4.50 -3.27 -18.53
C PRO A 299 -5.76 -3.73 -17.79
N ALA A 300 -6.58 -4.56 -18.45
CA ALA A 300 -7.85 -5.02 -17.89
C ALA A 300 -7.71 -5.93 -16.64
N HIS A 301 -6.53 -6.52 -16.41
CA HIS A 301 -6.27 -7.33 -15.23
C HIS A 301 -5.99 -6.49 -13.96
N MET A 302 -5.68 -5.20 -14.10
CA MET A 302 -5.54 -4.32 -12.95
C MET A 302 -6.89 -4.16 -12.23
N GLN A 303 -6.89 -4.30 -10.91
CA GLN A 303 -8.10 -4.36 -10.09
C GLN A 303 -8.44 -3.02 -9.42
N GLY A 304 -7.48 -2.10 -9.41
CA GLY A 304 -7.68 -0.72 -8.97
C GLY A 304 -8.21 0.18 -10.08
N ARG A 305 -8.51 1.42 -9.72
CA ARG A 305 -8.93 2.49 -10.62
C ARG A 305 -7.84 3.56 -10.78
N ALA A 306 -7.91 4.34 -11.83
CA ALA A 306 -7.16 5.59 -11.88
C ALA A 306 -7.95 6.68 -11.13
N PHE A 307 -7.35 7.32 -10.14
CA PHE A 307 -7.94 8.46 -9.43
C PHE A 307 -7.41 9.82 -9.91
N LEU A 308 -6.39 9.79 -10.78
CA LEU A 308 -5.78 10.97 -11.42
C LEU A 308 -5.63 10.75 -12.92
N GLY A 309 -5.40 11.85 -13.66
CA GLY A 309 -5.18 11.83 -15.10
C GLY A 309 -6.49 11.74 -15.89
N GLU A 310 -6.35 11.59 -17.21
CA GLU A 310 -7.50 11.61 -18.12
C GLU A 310 -8.41 10.38 -17.98
N LYS A 311 -7.88 9.27 -17.47
CA LYS A 311 -8.61 8.00 -17.31
C LYS A 311 -9.17 7.79 -15.91
N ARG A 312 -9.27 8.90 -15.14
CA ARG A 312 -9.82 8.81 -13.77
C ARG A 312 -11.27 8.36 -13.76
N SER A 313 -11.64 7.62 -12.74
CA SER A 313 -13.01 7.20 -12.46
C SER A 313 -13.43 7.54 -11.03
N ALA A 314 -14.72 7.38 -10.72
CA ALA A 314 -15.28 7.70 -9.40
C ALA A 314 -14.59 6.95 -8.26
N ALA A 315 -14.49 7.59 -7.09
CA ALA A 315 -13.95 6.97 -5.89
C ALA A 315 -14.79 5.75 -5.46
N PRO A 316 -14.14 4.68 -4.99
CA PRO A 316 -14.85 3.57 -4.37
C PRO A 316 -15.36 4.00 -2.99
N GLU A 317 -16.42 3.35 -2.52
CA GLU A 317 -16.94 3.53 -1.17
C GLU A 317 -16.01 2.92 -0.10
N TYR A 318 -15.24 1.90 -0.49
CA TYR A 318 -14.41 1.11 0.44
C TYR A 318 -12.96 0.97 -0.03
N ALA A 319 -12.05 0.92 0.95
CA ALA A 319 -10.74 0.29 0.77
C ALA A 319 -10.76 -1.10 1.42
N TYR A 320 -10.06 -2.05 0.79
CA TYR A 320 -9.99 -3.44 1.24
C TYR A 320 -8.59 -3.78 1.70
N THR A 321 -8.50 -4.44 2.84
CA THR A 321 -7.23 -4.82 3.46
C THR A 321 -7.16 -6.32 3.68
N PHE A 322 -5.95 -6.85 3.74
CA PHE A 322 -5.74 -8.26 4.00
C PHE A 322 -4.51 -8.50 4.86
N ARG A 323 -4.57 -9.59 5.62
CA ARG A 323 -3.42 -10.16 6.31
C ARG A 323 -3.38 -11.66 6.00
N ALA A 324 -2.20 -12.15 5.67
CA ALA A 324 -1.88 -13.56 5.50
C ALA A 324 -0.68 -13.91 6.38
N ARG A 325 0.07 -14.95 6.05
CA ARG A 325 1.30 -15.29 6.77
C ARG A 325 2.25 -14.10 6.76
N ALA A 326 2.60 -13.64 7.95
CA ALA A 326 3.60 -12.59 8.18
C ALA A 326 4.80 -13.20 8.91
N ASP A 327 5.97 -13.10 8.30
CA ASP A 327 7.20 -13.75 8.77
C ASP A 327 6.94 -15.26 9.07
N GLU A 328 7.18 -15.75 10.30
CA GLU A 328 7.01 -17.14 10.71
C GLU A 328 5.60 -17.48 11.26
N ARG A 329 4.62 -16.56 11.16
CA ARG A 329 3.28 -16.79 11.73
C ARG A 329 2.18 -16.75 10.68
N ILE A 330 1.38 -17.82 10.67
CA ILE A 330 0.18 -17.91 9.83
C ILE A 330 -0.92 -17.06 10.45
N ASP A 331 -1.60 -16.30 9.62
CA ASP A 331 -2.85 -15.63 9.93
C ASP A 331 -3.69 -15.54 8.65
N PHE A 332 -4.99 -15.33 8.79
CA PHE A 332 -5.89 -15.15 7.65
C PHE A 332 -7.00 -14.19 8.04
N LYS A 333 -6.84 -12.93 7.64
CA LYS A 333 -7.80 -11.87 7.90
C LYS A 333 -8.08 -11.10 6.63
N ARG A 334 -9.31 -10.61 6.51
CA ARG A 334 -9.74 -9.70 5.45
C ARG A 334 -10.47 -8.53 6.08
N GLY A 335 -10.22 -7.33 5.59
CA GLY A 335 -10.77 -6.10 6.16
C GLY A 335 -11.37 -5.20 5.11
N VAL A 336 -12.29 -4.34 5.57
CA VAL A 336 -12.97 -3.30 4.80
C VAL A 336 -13.03 -2.04 5.62
N THR A 337 -12.67 -0.91 5.04
CA THR A 337 -12.88 0.40 5.66
C THR A 337 -13.62 1.34 4.71
N ASP A 338 -14.51 2.17 5.25
CA ASP A 338 -15.16 3.29 4.56
C ASP A 338 -14.61 4.66 5.01
N GLY A 339 -13.50 4.65 5.78
CA GLY A 339 -12.90 5.83 6.38
C GLY A 339 -13.50 6.23 7.74
N ASN A 340 -14.68 5.75 8.08
CA ASN A 340 -15.33 5.98 9.38
C ASN A 340 -15.35 4.72 10.24
N PHE A 341 -15.53 3.57 9.60
CA PHE A 341 -15.53 2.27 10.26
C PHE A 341 -14.47 1.37 9.65
N ASN A 342 -13.84 0.54 10.50
CA ASN A 342 -12.97 -0.54 10.08
C ASN A 342 -13.60 -1.87 10.47
N TYR A 343 -13.85 -2.75 9.49
CA TYR A 343 -14.35 -4.10 9.67
C TYR A 343 -13.27 -5.12 9.38
N ILE A 344 -13.11 -6.11 10.26
CA ILE A 344 -12.13 -7.21 10.11
C ILE A 344 -12.85 -8.55 10.28
N ARG A 345 -12.70 -9.42 9.29
CA ARG A 345 -13.09 -10.83 9.34
C ARG A 345 -11.88 -11.70 9.66
N ASN A 346 -11.92 -12.45 10.75
CA ASN A 346 -10.87 -13.37 11.19
C ASN A 346 -11.25 -14.81 10.84
N TYR A 347 -10.60 -15.38 9.83
CA TYR A 347 -10.86 -16.76 9.39
C TYR A 347 -10.14 -17.79 10.26
N LEU A 348 -9.03 -17.42 10.91
CA LEU A 348 -8.29 -18.24 11.89
C LEU A 348 -8.50 -17.70 13.32
N ALA A 349 -9.76 -17.49 13.70
CA ALA A 349 -10.13 -16.84 14.97
C ALA A 349 -9.65 -17.58 16.23
N TYR A 350 -9.29 -18.87 16.16
CA TYR A 350 -8.69 -19.61 17.26
C TYR A 350 -7.25 -19.18 17.58
N LEU A 351 -6.60 -18.44 16.68
CA LEU A 351 -5.26 -17.90 16.89
C LEU A 351 -5.36 -16.51 17.55
N PRO A 352 -4.43 -16.18 18.46
CA PRO A 352 -4.30 -14.81 18.95
C PRO A 352 -3.78 -13.89 17.84
N THR A 353 -4.18 -12.63 17.88
CA THR A 353 -3.65 -11.60 16.97
C THR A 353 -2.14 -11.41 17.20
N GLY A 354 -1.72 -11.36 18.46
CA GLY A 354 -0.33 -11.15 18.89
C GLY A 354 0.49 -12.43 19.00
N GLN A 355 0.55 -13.23 17.94
CA GLN A 355 1.47 -14.35 17.88
C GLN A 355 2.93 -13.85 17.96
N HIS A 356 3.79 -14.59 18.65
CA HIS A 356 5.20 -14.24 18.77
C HIS A 356 5.91 -14.26 17.40
N VAL A 357 6.39 -13.10 16.95
CA VAL A 357 7.22 -12.93 15.75
C VAL A 357 8.57 -12.38 16.21
N ASN A 358 9.66 -13.12 15.96
CA ASN A 358 10.98 -12.75 16.44
C ASN A 358 11.37 -11.31 16.09
N TYR A 359 11.08 -10.88 14.87
CA TYR A 359 11.42 -9.54 14.42
C TYR A 359 10.61 -8.45 15.14
N LEU A 360 9.31 -8.66 15.38
CA LEU A 360 8.47 -7.75 16.16
C LEU A 360 8.92 -7.71 17.63
N TRP A 361 9.33 -8.84 18.20
CA TRP A 361 9.81 -8.91 19.61
C TRP A 361 11.18 -8.26 19.83
N MET A 362 11.87 -7.83 18.75
CA MET A 362 13.02 -6.91 18.87
C MET A 362 12.59 -5.47 19.23
N ASN A 363 11.32 -5.11 19.04
CA ASN A 363 10.73 -3.90 19.59
C ASN A 363 10.52 -4.10 21.10
N PRO A 364 11.16 -3.33 21.99
CA PRO A 364 11.16 -3.62 23.43
C PRO A 364 9.78 -3.49 24.10
N VAL A 365 8.83 -2.81 23.44
CA VAL A 365 7.45 -2.68 23.92
C VAL A 365 6.68 -4.01 23.81
N ALA A 366 6.98 -4.85 22.81
CA ALA A 366 6.29 -6.13 22.62
C ALA A 366 6.55 -7.12 23.78
N PRO A 367 7.81 -7.44 24.17
CA PRO A 367 8.05 -8.30 25.33
C PRO A 367 7.58 -7.66 26.65
N GLN A 368 7.59 -6.33 26.80
CA GLN A 368 7.03 -5.68 27.99
C GLN A 368 5.52 -5.94 28.08
N LEU A 369 4.78 -5.75 26.99
CA LEU A 369 3.35 -6.01 26.92
C LEU A 369 3.02 -7.48 27.21
N GLU A 370 3.78 -8.42 26.61
CA GLU A 370 3.62 -9.85 26.86
C GLU A 370 3.86 -10.22 28.34
N ASN A 371 4.87 -9.64 28.97
CA ASN A 371 5.14 -9.87 30.39
C ASN A 371 4.01 -9.35 31.29
N LEU A 372 3.43 -8.19 31.00
CA LEU A 372 2.28 -7.67 31.74
C LEU A 372 1.06 -8.59 31.60
N PHE A 373 0.81 -9.11 30.40
CA PHE A 373 -0.25 -10.08 30.15
C PHE A 373 -0.03 -11.38 30.96
N LYS A 374 1.17 -11.97 30.91
CA LYS A 374 1.52 -13.20 31.67
C LYS A 374 1.39 -13.01 33.19
N GLN A 375 1.60 -11.79 33.68
CA GLN A 375 1.45 -11.45 35.10
C GLN A 375 0.02 -11.10 35.50
N GLY A 376 -0.94 -11.09 34.57
CA GLY A 376 -2.33 -10.67 34.82
C GLY A 376 -2.46 -9.16 35.11
N LYS A 377 -1.50 -8.33 34.69
CA LYS A 377 -1.45 -6.87 34.92
C LYS A 377 -1.83 -6.05 33.70
N ALA A 378 -1.99 -6.71 32.55
CA ALA A 378 -2.45 -6.04 31.33
C ALA A 378 -3.93 -5.66 31.42
N THR A 379 -4.30 -4.51 30.88
CA THR A 379 -5.71 -4.09 30.76
C THR A 379 -6.47 -5.02 29.79
N PRO A 380 -7.81 -4.99 29.75
CA PRO A 380 -8.56 -5.75 28.75
C PRO A 380 -8.16 -5.42 27.31
N ALA A 381 -7.94 -4.14 26.97
CA ALA A 381 -7.48 -3.71 25.65
C ALA A 381 -6.11 -4.28 25.28
N GLN A 382 -5.18 -4.31 26.23
CA GLN A 382 -3.84 -4.88 26.06
C GLN A 382 -3.89 -6.41 25.97
N SER A 383 -4.73 -7.05 26.79
CA SER A 383 -4.88 -8.51 26.85
C SER A 383 -5.49 -9.07 25.56
N ALA A 384 -6.38 -8.34 24.89
CA ALA A 384 -7.05 -8.75 23.66
C ALA A 384 -6.05 -9.16 22.57
N PHE A 385 -4.86 -8.57 22.55
CA PHE A 385 -3.81 -8.90 21.59
C PHE A 385 -3.32 -10.36 21.70
N PHE A 386 -3.33 -10.95 22.91
CA PHE A 386 -2.83 -12.31 23.21
C PHE A 386 -3.95 -13.35 23.35
N LEU A 387 -5.19 -12.96 23.27
CA LEU A 387 -6.34 -13.85 23.32
C LEU A 387 -6.75 -14.30 21.90
N PRO A 388 -7.48 -15.44 21.76
CA PRO A 388 -8.08 -15.81 20.50
C PRO A 388 -8.87 -14.64 19.90
N ALA A 389 -8.70 -14.39 18.61
CA ALA A 389 -9.38 -13.30 17.94
C ALA A 389 -10.89 -13.57 17.84
N PRO A 390 -11.77 -12.56 17.93
CA PRO A 390 -13.17 -12.74 17.60
C PRO A 390 -13.34 -13.06 16.10
N LEU A 391 -14.45 -13.72 15.73
CA LEU A 391 -14.72 -14.01 14.32
C LEU A 391 -14.84 -12.73 13.47
N GLU A 392 -15.41 -11.66 14.07
CA GLU A 392 -15.54 -10.36 13.43
C GLU A 392 -15.17 -9.24 14.40
N GLU A 393 -14.59 -8.20 13.84
CA GLU A 393 -14.32 -6.95 14.54
C GLU A 393 -14.93 -5.79 13.73
N LEU A 394 -15.51 -4.82 14.43
CA LEU A 394 -16.00 -3.57 13.85
C LEU A 394 -15.61 -2.43 14.78
N PHE A 395 -14.93 -1.44 14.27
CA PHE A 395 -14.48 -0.28 15.03
C PHE A 395 -14.98 1.01 14.38
N ASP A 396 -15.38 1.97 15.22
CA ASP A 396 -15.70 3.34 14.84
C ASP A 396 -14.41 4.16 14.98
N LEU A 397 -13.83 4.58 13.86
CA LEU A 397 -12.50 5.22 13.83
C LEU A 397 -12.49 6.64 14.40
N GLU A 398 -13.64 7.33 14.43
CA GLU A 398 -13.78 8.64 15.05
C GLU A 398 -13.91 8.53 16.58
N ALA A 399 -14.78 7.65 17.06
CA ALA A 399 -15.03 7.48 18.48
C ALA A 399 -13.97 6.64 19.20
N ASP A 400 -13.28 5.75 18.49
CA ASP A 400 -12.31 4.79 19.01
C ASP A 400 -11.09 4.66 18.07
N PRO A 401 -10.26 5.70 17.94
CA PRO A 401 -9.11 5.70 17.04
C PRO A 401 -8.05 4.64 17.39
N ASP A 402 -8.07 4.11 18.63
CA ASP A 402 -7.20 3.01 19.05
C ASP A 402 -7.77 1.62 18.73
N GLU A 403 -9.03 1.54 18.23
CA GLU A 403 -9.71 0.29 17.84
C GLU A 403 -9.70 -0.77 18.94
N VAL A 404 -10.08 -0.41 20.15
CA VAL A 404 -10.12 -1.30 21.33
C VAL A 404 -11.54 -1.70 21.74
N ASN A 405 -12.58 -1.04 21.17
CA ASN A 405 -13.98 -1.29 21.47
C ASN A 405 -14.67 -1.97 20.28
N ASN A 406 -14.66 -3.30 20.25
CA ASN A 406 -15.27 -4.07 19.16
C ASN A 406 -16.80 -3.97 19.19
N LEU A 407 -17.39 -3.33 18.19
CA LEU A 407 -18.85 -3.07 18.03
C LEU A 407 -19.58 -4.21 17.27
N ALA A 408 -18.92 -5.28 16.86
CA ALA A 408 -19.53 -6.34 16.05
C ALA A 408 -20.71 -7.04 16.72
N LYS A 409 -20.83 -6.97 18.07
CA LYS A 409 -21.96 -7.51 18.84
C LYS A 409 -22.94 -6.44 19.32
N ASP A 410 -22.70 -5.16 19.03
CA ASP A 410 -23.59 -4.08 19.43
C ASP A 410 -24.79 -3.98 18.47
N PRO A 411 -26.05 -4.15 18.95
CA PRO A 411 -27.23 -4.06 18.08
C PRO A 411 -27.36 -2.72 17.35
N ARG A 412 -26.84 -1.63 17.92
CA ARG A 412 -26.91 -0.28 17.34
C ARG A 412 -26.10 -0.19 16.03
N HIS A 413 -25.05 -1.01 15.89
CA HIS A 413 -24.16 -1.05 14.72
C HIS A 413 -24.44 -2.23 13.77
N ARG A 414 -25.55 -2.98 14.00
CA ARG A 414 -25.89 -4.18 13.19
C ARG A 414 -25.99 -3.89 11.69
N ALA A 415 -26.57 -2.76 11.31
CA ALA A 415 -26.71 -2.39 9.90
C ALA A 415 -25.34 -2.14 9.26
N THR A 416 -24.46 -1.40 9.94
CA THR A 416 -23.07 -1.15 9.48
C THR A 416 -22.28 -2.45 9.36
N LEU A 417 -22.36 -3.33 10.37
CA LEU A 417 -21.72 -4.64 10.34
C LEU A 417 -22.13 -5.46 9.12
N LEU A 418 -23.43 -5.56 8.85
CA LEU A 418 -23.92 -6.35 7.71
C LEU A 418 -23.53 -5.74 6.36
N ARG A 419 -23.53 -4.43 6.23
CA ARG A 419 -23.08 -3.72 5.04
C ARG A 419 -21.62 -4.00 4.75
N MET A 420 -20.76 -3.88 5.75
CA MET A 420 -19.30 -4.10 5.58
C MET A 420 -18.96 -5.59 5.40
N ARG A 421 -19.68 -6.49 6.09
CA ARG A 421 -19.57 -7.94 5.85
C ARG A 421 -19.89 -8.29 4.40
N LYS A 422 -20.99 -7.74 3.86
CA LYS A 422 -21.36 -7.93 2.46
C LYS A 422 -20.29 -7.36 1.51
N ALA A 423 -19.79 -6.16 1.78
CA ALA A 423 -18.73 -5.56 0.96
C ALA A 423 -17.46 -6.42 0.95
N ASN A 424 -17.07 -7.00 2.10
CA ASN A 424 -15.97 -7.95 2.18
C ASN A 424 -16.22 -9.21 1.34
N HIS A 425 -17.37 -9.84 1.50
CA HIS A 425 -17.75 -11.04 0.76
C HIS A 425 -17.72 -10.80 -0.76
N ASP A 426 -18.40 -9.75 -1.24
CA ASP A 426 -18.45 -9.41 -2.66
C ASP A 426 -17.03 -9.10 -3.23
N HIS A 427 -16.17 -8.47 -2.42
CA HIS A 427 -14.80 -8.19 -2.80
C HIS A 427 -13.97 -9.47 -3.01
N LEU A 428 -14.06 -10.43 -2.09
CA LEU A 428 -13.32 -11.69 -2.18
C LEU A 428 -13.67 -12.46 -3.45
N LEU A 429 -14.96 -12.52 -3.77
CA LEU A 429 -15.43 -13.13 -5.03
C LEU A 429 -14.89 -12.37 -6.25
N ARG A 430 -15.02 -11.05 -6.26
CA ARG A 430 -14.60 -10.19 -7.36
C ARG A 430 -13.12 -10.31 -7.71
N ILE A 431 -12.25 -10.46 -6.69
CA ILE A 431 -10.80 -10.58 -6.92
C ILE A 431 -10.34 -12.02 -7.11
N HIS A 432 -11.21 -13.02 -6.95
CA HIS A 432 -10.88 -14.45 -6.88
C HIS A 432 -9.79 -14.72 -5.82
N ASP A 433 -10.10 -14.39 -4.56
CA ASP A 433 -9.15 -14.50 -3.45
C ASP A 433 -8.65 -15.93 -3.26
N SER A 434 -7.36 -16.17 -3.40
CA SER A 434 -6.73 -17.49 -3.27
C SER A 434 -6.39 -17.89 -1.84
N GLY A 435 -6.60 -17.00 -0.87
CA GLY A 435 -6.15 -17.20 0.52
C GLY A 435 -6.88 -18.30 1.29
N PHE A 436 -8.01 -18.81 0.77
CA PHE A 436 -8.70 -19.94 1.37
C PHE A 436 -8.02 -21.30 1.09
N VAL A 437 -7.01 -21.34 0.20
CA VAL A 437 -6.13 -22.49 0.01
C VAL A 437 -4.85 -22.26 0.85
N PRO A 438 -4.47 -23.20 1.73
CA PRO A 438 -3.19 -23.12 2.44
C PRO A 438 -2.02 -22.91 1.46
N GLU A 439 -1.09 -22.01 1.82
CA GLU A 439 0.05 -21.62 0.96
C GLU A 439 0.80 -22.82 0.36
N ALA A 440 1.11 -23.84 1.20
CA ALA A 440 1.82 -25.03 0.76
C ALA A 440 1.02 -25.84 -0.31
N LEU A 441 -0.29 -25.96 -0.10
CA LEU A 441 -1.17 -26.67 -1.02
C LEU A 441 -1.33 -25.91 -2.36
N LEU A 442 -1.45 -24.59 -2.31
CA LEU A 442 -1.51 -23.75 -3.51
C LEU A 442 -0.22 -23.87 -4.34
N VAL A 443 0.94 -23.91 -3.69
CA VAL A 443 2.24 -24.15 -4.33
C VAL A 443 2.30 -25.56 -4.95
N GLU A 444 1.82 -26.57 -4.25
CA GLU A 444 1.75 -27.96 -4.73
C GLU A 444 0.85 -28.06 -5.98
N TRP A 445 -0.35 -27.49 -5.92
CA TRP A 445 -1.27 -27.45 -7.05
C TRP A 445 -0.68 -26.72 -8.26
N SER A 446 -0.01 -25.59 -8.02
CA SER A 446 0.66 -24.82 -9.07
C SER A 446 1.75 -25.64 -9.77
N ARG A 447 2.60 -26.31 -9.00
CA ARG A 447 3.67 -27.17 -9.53
C ARG A 447 3.13 -28.41 -10.26
N GLY A 448 2.12 -29.07 -9.71
CA GLY A 448 1.53 -30.28 -10.26
C GLY A 448 0.74 -30.05 -11.56
N SER A 449 0.07 -28.92 -11.67
CA SER A 449 -0.76 -28.60 -12.85
C SER A 449 -0.04 -27.74 -13.90
N GLY A 450 1.07 -27.09 -13.54
CA GLY A 450 1.71 -26.06 -14.38
C GLY A 450 0.92 -24.76 -14.47
N LYS A 451 -0.20 -24.61 -13.74
CA LYS A 451 -1.00 -23.38 -13.66
C LYS A 451 -0.42 -22.45 -12.58
N THR A 452 -0.48 -21.16 -12.83
CA THR A 452 -0.15 -20.17 -11.79
C THR A 452 -1.26 -20.08 -10.72
N PRO A 453 -0.99 -19.59 -9.51
CA PRO A 453 -2.03 -19.34 -8.50
C PRO A 453 -3.18 -18.46 -9.03
N TYR A 454 -2.87 -17.48 -9.88
CA TYR A 454 -3.88 -16.67 -10.58
C TYR A 454 -4.85 -17.50 -11.43
N GLN A 455 -4.34 -18.51 -12.14
CA GLN A 455 -5.18 -19.39 -12.96
C GLN A 455 -5.96 -20.40 -12.12
N ILE A 456 -5.35 -20.89 -11.02
CA ILE A 456 -6.01 -21.82 -10.08
C ILE A 456 -7.19 -21.15 -9.39
N SER A 457 -7.00 -19.91 -8.89
CA SER A 457 -8.07 -19.20 -8.16
C SER A 457 -9.29 -18.84 -9.03
N ARG A 458 -9.19 -19.02 -10.36
CA ARG A 458 -10.27 -18.80 -11.33
C ARG A 458 -10.83 -20.09 -11.93
N ASP A 459 -10.37 -21.22 -11.44
CA ASP A 459 -10.87 -22.55 -11.84
C ASP A 459 -11.94 -22.98 -10.82
N GLU A 460 -13.20 -22.69 -11.12
CA GLU A 460 -14.34 -22.95 -10.21
C GLU A 460 -14.53 -24.44 -9.89
N ILE A 461 -14.01 -25.35 -10.72
CA ILE A 461 -14.08 -26.80 -10.47
C ILE A 461 -13.06 -27.18 -9.39
N GLN A 462 -11.83 -26.66 -9.52
CA GLN A 462 -10.76 -26.94 -8.56
C GLN A 462 -10.89 -26.10 -7.30
N TYR A 463 -11.40 -24.87 -7.43
CA TYR A 463 -11.51 -23.89 -6.36
C TYR A 463 -12.87 -23.19 -6.37
N PRO A 464 -13.94 -23.85 -5.84
CA PRO A 464 -15.29 -23.29 -5.80
C PRO A 464 -15.40 -22.20 -4.69
N LEU A 465 -14.81 -21.04 -4.95
CA LEU A 465 -14.57 -19.98 -3.97
C LEU A 465 -15.85 -19.53 -3.26
N GLU A 466 -16.95 -19.32 -3.98
CA GLU A 466 -18.22 -18.88 -3.39
C GLU A 466 -18.71 -19.87 -2.33
N SER A 467 -18.73 -21.18 -2.66
CA SER A 467 -19.12 -22.21 -1.70
C SER A 467 -18.21 -22.29 -0.47
N ILE A 468 -16.91 -22.02 -0.65
CA ILE A 468 -15.94 -21.99 0.46
C ILE A 468 -16.20 -20.79 1.38
N ILE A 469 -16.42 -19.60 0.81
CA ILE A 469 -16.72 -18.38 1.60
C ILE A 469 -18.06 -18.56 2.32
N ASP A 470 -19.10 -19.06 1.65
CA ASP A 470 -20.41 -19.31 2.25
C ASP A 470 -20.34 -20.30 3.42
N ALA A 471 -19.52 -21.34 3.29
CA ALA A 471 -19.29 -22.29 4.36
C ALA A 471 -18.58 -21.62 5.57
N ALA A 472 -17.54 -20.81 5.31
CA ALA A 472 -16.82 -20.06 6.34
C ALA A 472 -17.73 -19.01 7.03
N ASP A 473 -18.58 -18.32 6.26
CA ASP A 473 -19.48 -17.31 6.80
C ASP A 473 -20.69 -17.89 7.52
N ALA A 474 -21.06 -19.14 7.24
CA ALA A 474 -22.09 -19.84 8.01
C ALA A 474 -21.76 -19.98 9.51
N LEU A 475 -20.47 -19.89 9.88
CA LEU A 475 -20.03 -19.84 11.29
C LEU A 475 -20.52 -18.58 12.01
N LEU A 476 -20.69 -17.46 11.29
CA LEU A 476 -21.13 -16.19 11.88
C LEU A 476 -22.58 -16.24 12.38
N ASP A 477 -23.44 -16.96 11.67
CA ASP A 477 -24.87 -17.01 11.97
C ASP A 477 -25.27 -18.26 12.74
N LYS A 478 -24.56 -19.37 12.54
CA LYS A 478 -24.95 -20.69 13.08
C LYS A 478 -23.98 -21.23 14.15
N GLY A 479 -22.83 -20.57 14.35
CA GLY A 479 -21.81 -21.04 15.27
C GLY A 479 -21.40 -22.49 14.96
N GLU A 480 -21.19 -23.31 15.99
CA GLU A 480 -20.77 -24.73 15.85
C GLU A 480 -21.72 -25.59 15.01
N LYS A 481 -23.01 -25.21 14.85
CA LYS A 481 -23.96 -25.90 14.01
C LYS A 481 -23.62 -25.84 12.51
N ALA A 482 -22.67 -24.98 12.12
CA ALA A 482 -22.16 -24.90 10.76
C ALA A 482 -21.05 -25.92 10.44
N LEU A 483 -20.42 -26.56 11.45
CA LEU A 483 -19.31 -27.49 11.28
C LEU A 483 -19.52 -28.58 10.22
N PRO A 484 -20.73 -29.19 10.09
CA PRO A 484 -20.95 -30.20 9.04
C PRO A 484 -20.81 -29.69 7.60
N LYS A 485 -20.90 -28.37 7.39
CA LYS A 485 -20.70 -27.75 6.05
C LYS A 485 -19.21 -27.52 5.72
N LEU A 486 -18.36 -27.42 6.73
CA LEU A 486 -16.94 -27.18 6.59
C LEU A 486 -16.13 -28.46 6.35
N THR A 487 -16.74 -29.63 6.60
CA THR A 487 -16.10 -30.95 6.46
C THR A 487 -16.42 -31.66 5.15
N ARG A 488 -17.11 -31.01 4.22
CA ARG A 488 -17.42 -31.48 2.87
C ARG A 488 -16.64 -30.68 1.83
#